data_e718f51d429bece2f1d3f76dd61ebd90
#
_entry.id   e718f51d429bece2f1d3f76dd61ebd90
#
_cell.length_a   1.000
_cell.length_b   1.000
_cell.length_c   1.000
_cell.angle_alpha   90.00
_cell.angle_beta   90.00
_cell.angle_gamma   90.00
#
_symmetry.space_group_name_H-M   'P 1'
#
loop_
_entity.id
_entity.type
_entity.pdbx_description
1 polymer ?
#
loop_
_entity_poly.entity_id
_entity_poly.type
_entity_poly.pdbx_seq_one_letter_code
_entity_poly.pdbx_strand_id
1 'polypeptide(L)'
;MPALELSFASGESSLSVRRFAVHEGLSTLFSVSVWARSPDPSLSLDSLVGQPAALRIDAAIANAGASARIWSGIVSYMELTRPEVSDKGLSTYHLVIVPRLWLLTQRINYRIHQHLTIPAIASRILEEWGVPVEWRIDAGKYPELEYKVQYEETDYDFLSRMLEEA
;
A
#
# COMPACT_ATOMS: atom_id res chain seq x y z
N MET A 1 23.69 -7.66 6.84
CA MET A 1 22.55 -7.32 5.97
C MET A 1 22.59 -5.82 5.73
N PRO A 2 22.15 -5.31 4.57
CA PRO A 2 22.07 -3.86 4.39
C PRO A 2 21.10 -3.25 5.40
N ALA A 3 21.46 -2.09 5.92
CA ALA A 3 20.67 -1.39 6.92
C ALA A 3 19.33 -0.85 6.38
N LEU A 4 19.21 -0.72 5.06
CA LEU A 4 18.01 -0.39 4.28
C LEU A 4 17.87 -1.39 3.15
N GLU A 5 16.70 -2.01 3.04
CA GLU A 5 16.41 -3.01 2.00
C GLU A 5 15.08 -2.64 1.32
N LEU A 6 15.14 -2.49 -0.01
CA LEU A 6 13.97 -2.33 -0.87
C LEU A 6 13.81 -3.63 -1.66
N SER A 7 12.66 -4.26 -1.55
CA SER A 7 12.35 -5.53 -2.21
C SER A 7 11.07 -5.43 -3.03
N PHE A 8 11.05 -6.18 -4.14
CA PHE A 8 9.91 -6.26 -5.06
C PHE A 8 9.56 -7.73 -5.30
N ALA A 9 8.28 -8.02 -5.43
CA ALA A 9 7.81 -9.37 -5.79
C ALA A 9 8.29 -9.81 -7.18
N SER A 10 8.59 -8.87 -8.08
CA SER A 10 9.17 -9.11 -9.40
C SER A 10 10.61 -9.63 -9.36
N GLY A 11 11.29 -9.56 -8.20
CA GLY A 11 12.71 -9.90 -8.07
C GLY A 11 13.65 -8.76 -8.50
N GLU A 12 13.14 -7.57 -8.82
CA GLU A 12 13.98 -6.40 -9.11
C GLU A 12 14.89 -6.08 -7.91
N SER A 13 16.19 -5.98 -8.14
CA SER A 13 17.20 -5.80 -7.09
C SER A 13 18.27 -4.75 -7.40
N SER A 14 18.20 -4.10 -8.56
CA SER A 14 19.18 -3.09 -8.98
C SER A 14 19.03 -1.74 -8.25
N LEU A 15 17.89 -1.50 -7.61
CA LEU A 15 17.53 -0.25 -6.96
C LEU A 15 18.15 -0.13 -5.56
N SER A 16 19.12 0.76 -5.40
CA SER A 16 19.75 1.08 -4.12
C SER A 16 19.14 2.32 -3.50
N VAL A 17 18.49 2.20 -2.34
CA VAL A 17 17.85 3.31 -1.63
C VAL A 17 18.85 4.36 -1.22
N ARG A 18 18.56 5.63 -1.50
CA ARG A 18 19.38 6.79 -1.12
C ARG A 18 18.66 7.68 -0.12
N ARG A 19 17.38 7.82 -0.26
CA ARG A 19 16.53 8.62 0.62
C ARG A 19 15.15 7.98 0.67
N PHE A 20 14.49 8.11 1.79
CA PHE A 20 13.09 7.75 1.93
C PHE A 20 12.39 8.74 2.86
N ALA A 21 11.06 8.79 2.77
CA ALA A 21 10.18 9.48 3.70
C ALA A 21 8.97 8.59 3.96
N VAL A 22 8.57 8.47 5.23
CA VAL A 22 7.40 7.71 5.64
C VAL A 22 6.37 8.67 6.19
N HIS A 23 5.15 8.54 5.72
CA HIS A 23 3.98 9.19 6.28
C HIS A 23 3.01 8.12 6.76
N GLU A 24 2.70 8.13 8.05
CA GLU A 24 1.79 7.18 8.68
C GLU A 24 1.03 7.84 9.83
N GLY A 25 -0.19 7.38 10.09
CA GLY A 25 -1.03 7.88 11.17
C GLY A 25 -2.11 6.87 11.53
N LEU A 26 -2.81 7.11 12.64
CA LEU A 26 -3.96 6.30 13.03
C LEU A 26 -5.08 6.48 12.00
N SER A 27 -5.73 5.38 11.63
CA SER A 27 -6.86 5.34 10.68
C SER A 27 -6.56 6.00 9.32
N THR A 28 -5.28 6.09 8.94
CA THR A 28 -4.86 6.61 7.64
C THR A 28 -4.02 5.58 6.88
N LEU A 29 -4.07 5.65 5.56
CA LEU A 29 -3.20 4.84 4.72
C LEU A 29 -1.78 5.38 4.82
N PHE A 30 -0.80 4.51 5.09
CA PHE A 30 0.58 4.94 5.05
C PHE A 30 1.05 5.19 3.62
N SER A 31 2.07 6.03 3.47
CA SER A 31 2.83 6.16 2.23
C SER A 31 4.33 6.19 2.50
N VAL A 32 5.09 5.50 1.67
CA VAL A 32 6.55 5.48 1.73
C VAL A 32 7.09 5.97 0.40
N SER A 33 7.61 7.19 0.39
CA SER A 33 8.34 7.75 -0.76
C SER A 33 9.79 7.30 -0.71
N VAL A 34 10.30 6.72 -1.79
CA VAL A 34 11.66 6.20 -1.88
C VAL A 34 12.36 6.80 -3.09
N TRP A 35 13.55 7.36 -2.88
CA TRP A 35 14.48 7.72 -3.93
C TRP A 35 15.60 6.71 -3.96
N ALA A 36 15.73 6.01 -5.08
CA ALA A 36 16.71 4.96 -5.26
C ALA A 36 17.52 5.19 -6.54
N ARG A 37 18.72 4.61 -6.61
CA ARG A 37 19.57 4.64 -7.80
C ARG A 37 19.77 3.26 -8.35
N SER A 38 19.78 3.17 -9.68
CA SER A 38 20.09 1.94 -10.43
C SER A 38 21.10 2.24 -11.53
N PRO A 39 21.99 1.29 -11.86
CA PRO A 39 22.83 1.38 -13.05
C PRO A 39 22.01 1.20 -14.34
N ASP A 40 20.78 0.67 -14.26
CA ASP A 40 19.88 0.52 -15.39
C ASP A 40 19.06 1.79 -15.61
N PRO A 41 19.26 2.51 -16.74
CA PRO A 41 18.48 3.71 -17.06
C PRO A 41 17.12 3.38 -17.70
N SER A 42 16.83 2.11 -17.97
CA SER A 42 15.68 1.64 -18.74
C SER A 42 14.81 0.62 -17.99
N LEU A 43 14.75 0.72 -16.65
CA LEU A 43 13.86 -0.13 -15.85
C LEU A 43 12.42 -0.03 -16.37
N SER A 44 11.78 -1.18 -16.56
CA SER A 44 10.37 -1.27 -16.95
C SER A 44 9.49 -0.83 -15.78
N LEU A 45 9.09 0.45 -15.73
CA LEU A 45 8.26 1.01 -14.67
C LEU A 45 6.89 0.33 -14.63
N ASP A 46 6.32 0.02 -15.80
CA ASP A 46 5.02 -0.65 -15.93
C ASP A 46 5.02 -2.05 -15.29
N SER A 47 6.18 -2.71 -15.23
CA SER A 47 6.30 -4.02 -14.59
C SER A 47 6.42 -3.94 -13.07
N LEU A 48 6.65 -2.76 -12.51
CA LEU A 48 6.83 -2.54 -11.08
C LEU A 48 5.61 -1.84 -10.45
N VAL A 49 4.97 -0.92 -11.16
CA VAL A 49 3.75 -0.26 -10.68
C VAL A 49 2.62 -1.28 -10.51
N GLY A 50 1.91 -1.20 -9.40
CA GLY A 50 0.86 -2.15 -9.02
C GLY A 50 1.39 -3.45 -8.38
N GLN A 51 2.70 -3.71 -8.42
CA GLN A 51 3.30 -4.92 -7.85
C GLN A 51 3.64 -4.76 -6.36
N PRO A 52 3.64 -5.88 -5.62
CA PRO A 52 4.04 -5.88 -4.22
C PRO A 52 5.50 -5.44 -4.06
N ALA A 53 5.71 -4.54 -3.08
CA ALA A 53 7.04 -4.07 -2.68
C ALA A 53 7.08 -3.84 -1.18
N ALA A 54 8.29 -3.86 -0.61
CA ALA A 54 8.51 -3.56 0.79
C ALA A 54 9.80 -2.75 1.00
N LEU A 55 9.74 -1.80 1.93
CA LEU A 55 10.91 -1.14 2.50
C LEU A 55 11.13 -1.67 3.91
N ARG A 56 12.32 -2.21 4.17
CA ARG A 56 12.78 -2.67 5.47
C ARG A 56 13.90 -1.77 5.98
N ILE A 57 13.83 -1.42 7.26
CA ILE A 57 14.85 -0.69 7.98
C ILE A 57 15.30 -1.57 9.15
N ASP A 58 16.58 -1.90 9.21
CA ASP A 58 17.13 -2.69 10.32
C ASP A 58 17.28 -1.86 11.59
N ALA A 59 17.11 -2.49 12.74
CA ALA A 59 17.15 -1.90 14.07
C ALA A 59 18.45 -1.17 14.42
N ALA A 60 19.56 -1.51 13.77
CA ALA A 60 20.87 -0.87 13.98
C ALA A 60 20.87 0.64 13.64
N ILE A 61 19.91 1.11 12.80
CA ILE A 61 19.75 2.53 12.47
C ILE A 61 18.75 3.19 13.42
N ALA A 62 17.78 2.43 13.99
CA ALA A 62 16.64 2.98 14.72
C ALA A 62 16.83 3.15 16.23
N ASN A 63 17.99 2.86 16.78
CA ASN A 63 18.41 2.78 18.20
C ASN A 63 18.56 1.32 18.71
N ALA A 64 19.60 1.10 19.49
CA ALA A 64 19.90 -0.19 20.12
C ALA A 64 18.70 -0.70 20.94
N GLY A 65 18.10 -1.82 20.49
CA GLY A 65 16.96 -2.46 21.15
C GLY A 65 15.64 -2.42 20.37
N ALA A 66 15.53 -1.70 19.26
CA ALA A 66 14.35 -1.72 18.42
C ALA A 66 14.36 -2.91 17.44
N SER A 67 13.19 -3.46 17.13
CA SER A 67 13.00 -4.43 16.04
C SER A 67 13.08 -3.75 14.68
N ALA A 68 13.44 -4.49 13.62
CA ALA A 68 13.36 -3.99 12.26
C ALA A 68 11.94 -3.48 11.94
N ARG A 69 11.84 -2.34 11.23
CA ARG A 69 10.55 -1.84 10.72
C ARG A 69 10.41 -2.22 9.25
N ILE A 70 9.22 -2.64 8.89
CA ILE A 70 8.88 -3.03 7.52
C ILE A 70 7.57 -2.37 7.13
N TRP A 71 7.58 -1.69 5.98
CA TRP A 71 6.37 -1.24 5.30
C TRP A 71 6.22 -2.04 4.03
N SER A 72 5.20 -2.87 3.98
CA SER A 72 4.87 -3.71 2.82
C SER A 72 3.54 -3.29 2.21
N GLY A 73 3.49 -3.27 0.89
CA GLY A 73 2.33 -2.85 0.14
C GLY A 73 2.52 -3.04 -1.35
N ILE A 74 2.03 -2.09 -2.14
CA ILE A 74 2.16 -2.06 -3.59
C ILE A 74 2.83 -0.75 -4.01
N VAL A 75 3.51 -0.77 -5.15
CA VAL A 75 4.01 0.45 -5.79
C VAL A 75 2.84 1.19 -6.44
N SER A 76 2.44 2.33 -5.89
CA SER A 76 1.36 3.16 -6.46
C SER A 76 1.84 4.11 -7.54
N TYR A 77 3.12 4.45 -7.51
CA TYR A 77 3.74 5.40 -8.42
C TYR A 77 5.22 5.11 -8.59
N MET A 78 5.75 5.28 -9.79
CA MET A 78 7.18 5.22 -10.05
C MET A 78 7.54 6.10 -11.25
N GLU A 79 8.67 6.83 -11.14
CA GLU A 79 9.21 7.66 -12.21
C GLU A 79 10.74 7.61 -12.24
N LEU A 80 11.29 7.86 -13.41
CA LEU A 80 12.71 8.17 -13.61
C LEU A 80 12.90 9.67 -13.46
N THR A 81 13.39 10.12 -12.29
CA THR A 81 13.57 11.55 -12.00
C THR A 81 14.83 12.13 -12.61
N ARG A 82 15.89 11.34 -12.74
CA ARG A 82 17.15 11.77 -13.32
C ARG A 82 17.80 10.61 -14.08
N PRO A 83 17.73 10.63 -15.42
CA PRO A 83 18.44 9.67 -16.24
C PRO A 83 19.95 9.96 -16.18
N GLU A 84 20.75 8.93 -16.21
CA GLU A 84 22.20 9.01 -16.37
C GLU A 84 22.59 8.28 -17.65
N VAL A 85 23.23 8.98 -18.56
CA VAL A 85 23.55 8.50 -19.90
C VAL A 85 24.97 7.95 -19.99
N SER A 86 25.80 8.15 -18.95
CA SER A 86 27.18 7.64 -18.94
C SER A 86 27.23 6.18 -18.50
N ASP A 87 28.11 5.38 -19.10
CA ASP A 87 28.29 3.95 -18.81
C ASP A 87 28.64 3.63 -17.33
N LYS A 88 28.95 4.66 -16.53
CA LYS A 88 29.30 4.54 -15.11
C LYS A 88 28.36 5.31 -14.19
N GLY A 89 27.35 5.92 -14.74
CA GLY A 89 26.37 6.72 -13.99
C GLY A 89 25.29 5.86 -13.34
N LEU A 90 24.54 6.49 -12.42
CA LEU A 90 23.42 5.87 -11.75
C LEU A 90 22.17 6.73 -11.96
N SER A 91 21.21 6.21 -12.68
CA SER A 91 19.89 6.81 -12.83
C SER A 91 19.14 6.86 -11.51
N THR A 92 18.41 7.95 -11.28
CA THR A 92 17.64 8.12 -10.05
C THR A 92 16.16 7.91 -10.33
N TYR A 93 15.57 7.04 -9.55
CA TYR A 93 14.15 6.70 -9.56
C TYR A 93 13.49 7.18 -8.28
N HIS A 94 12.26 7.66 -8.41
CA HIS A 94 11.36 7.92 -7.30
C HIS A 94 10.18 6.95 -7.39
N LEU A 95 9.82 6.34 -6.28
CA LEU A 95 8.67 5.46 -6.18
C LEU A 95 7.93 5.67 -4.87
N VAL A 96 6.65 5.32 -4.85
CA VAL A 96 5.79 5.40 -3.66
C VAL A 96 5.19 4.03 -3.39
N ILE A 97 5.38 3.53 -2.16
CA ILE A 97 4.76 2.31 -1.67
C ILE A 97 3.60 2.70 -0.76
N VAL A 98 2.44 2.09 -0.99
CA VAL A 98 1.20 2.27 -0.22
C VAL A 98 0.63 0.92 0.21
N PRO A 99 -0.19 0.84 1.28
CA PRO A 99 -0.83 -0.42 1.65
C PRO A 99 -1.77 -0.88 0.52
N ARG A 100 -1.99 -2.18 0.40
CA ARG A 100 -2.91 -2.74 -0.63
C ARG A 100 -4.33 -2.16 -0.51
N LEU A 101 -4.75 -1.79 0.70
CA LEU A 101 -6.03 -1.14 0.96
C LEU A 101 -6.20 0.19 0.18
N TRP A 102 -5.10 0.83 -0.24
CA TRP A 102 -5.13 2.02 -1.08
C TRP A 102 -5.84 1.79 -2.43
N LEU A 103 -5.87 0.56 -2.94
CA LEU A 103 -6.61 0.24 -4.16
C LEU A 103 -8.08 0.64 -4.09
N LEU A 104 -8.69 0.58 -2.90
CA LEU A 104 -10.09 0.94 -2.69
C LEU A 104 -10.36 2.45 -2.93
N THR A 105 -9.32 3.30 -2.92
CA THR A 105 -9.47 4.72 -3.25
C THR A 105 -9.59 4.97 -4.76
N GLN A 106 -9.34 3.95 -5.60
CA GLN A 106 -9.23 4.10 -7.05
C GLN A 106 -10.56 3.91 -7.79
N ARG A 107 -11.64 3.58 -7.07
CA ARG A 107 -12.97 3.35 -7.66
C ARG A 107 -14.04 4.08 -6.86
N ILE A 108 -14.75 5.00 -7.51
CA ILE A 108 -16.01 5.58 -7.03
C ILE A 108 -17.15 4.67 -7.44
N ASN A 109 -18.13 4.49 -6.55
CA ASN A 109 -19.19 3.51 -6.79
C ASN A 109 -20.57 4.00 -6.36
N TYR A 110 -21.60 3.32 -6.92
CA TYR A 110 -23.01 3.50 -6.63
C TYR A 110 -23.62 2.12 -6.39
N ARG A 111 -23.80 1.73 -5.13
CA ARG A 111 -24.26 0.39 -4.76
C ARG A 111 -25.29 0.44 -3.65
N ILE A 112 -26.17 -0.54 -3.64
CA ILE A 112 -27.08 -0.82 -2.55
C ILE A 112 -26.77 -2.23 -2.05
N HIS A 113 -26.42 -2.34 -0.77
CA HIS A 113 -26.28 -3.60 -0.06
C HIS A 113 -27.53 -3.82 0.76
N GLN A 114 -28.19 -4.98 0.60
CA GLN A 114 -29.43 -5.32 1.27
C GLN A 114 -29.27 -6.60 2.06
N HIS A 115 -29.90 -6.67 3.23
CA HIS A 115 -29.95 -7.84 4.09
C HIS A 115 -28.55 -8.39 4.41
N LEU A 116 -27.61 -7.49 4.77
CA LEU A 116 -26.24 -7.83 5.14
C LEU A 116 -25.82 -7.10 6.41
N THR A 117 -24.96 -7.72 7.17
CA THR A 117 -24.29 -7.08 8.31
C THR A 117 -23.14 -6.18 7.81
N ILE A 118 -22.71 -5.20 8.60
CA ILE A 118 -21.55 -4.36 8.28
C ILE A 118 -20.30 -5.20 7.99
N PRO A 119 -19.91 -6.19 8.81
CA PRO A 119 -18.78 -7.05 8.48
C PRO A 119 -18.92 -7.83 7.16
N ALA A 120 -20.16 -8.26 6.82
CA ALA A 120 -20.41 -8.96 5.56
C ALA A 120 -20.24 -8.06 4.35
N ILE A 121 -20.72 -6.80 4.42
CA ILE A 121 -20.52 -5.80 3.37
C ILE A 121 -19.03 -5.49 3.21
N ALA A 122 -18.34 -5.24 4.31
CA ALA A 122 -16.91 -4.96 4.32
C ALA A 122 -16.09 -6.12 3.72
N SER A 123 -16.39 -7.36 4.11
CA SER A 123 -15.74 -8.56 3.55
C SER A 123 -15.93 -8.65 2.04
N ARG A 124 -17.14 -8.41 1.53
CA ARG A 124 -17.43 -8.43 0.09
C ARG A 124 -16.61 -7.40 -0.69
N ILE A 125 -16.49 -6.18 -0.16
CA ILE A 125 -15.70 -5.13 -0.80
C ILE A 125 -14.22 -5.48 -0.80
N LEU A 126 -13.68 -5.93 0.34
CA LEU A 126 -12.27 -6.31 0.47
C LEU A 126 -11.91 -7.52 -0.44
N GLU A 127 -12.82 -8.48 -0.57
CA GLU A 127 -12.65 -9.65 -1.45
C GLU A 127 -12.57 -9.24 -2.93
N GLU A 128 -13.41 -8.31 -3.38
CA GLU A 128 -13.36 -7.79 -4.76
C GLU A 128 -11.99 -7.19 -5.11
N TRP A 129 -11.32 -6.58 -4.14
CA TRP A 129 -9.99 -6.00 -4.29
C TRP A 129 -8.85 -6.98 -3.97
N GLY A 130 -9.18 -8.22 -3.58
CA GLY A 130 -8.22 -9.22 -3.15
C GLY A 130 -7.41 -8.77 -1.91
N VAL A 131 -8.01 -7.99 -1.03
CA VAL A 131 -7.42 -7.55 0.24
C VAL A 131 -7.79 -8.58 1.31
N PRO A 132 -6.83 -9.34 1.84
CA PRO A 132 -7.11 -10.32 2.90
C PRO A 132 -7.54 -9.60 4.17
N VAL A 133 -8.55 -10.15 4.86
CA VAL A 133 -9.04 -9.64 6.14
C VAL A 133 -9.08 -10.76 7.19
N GLU A 134 -8.66 -10.42 8.39
CA GLU A 134 -8.82 -11.25 9.58
C GLU A 134 -9.75 -10.52 10.55
N TRP A 135 -10.93 -11.09 10.78
CA TRP A 135 -11.91 -10.54 11.72
C TRP A 135 -11.64 -11.01 13.14
N ARG A 136 -11.49 -10.06 14.08
CA ARG A 136 -11.36 -10.32 15.53
C ARG A 136 -12.53 -9.66 16.25
N ILE A 137 -13.73 -10.00 15.84
CA ILE A 137 -14.99 -9.43 16.31
C ILE A 137 -15.97 -10.54 16.71
N ASP A 138 -16.95 -10.20 17.53
CA ASP A 138 -18.12 -11.05 17.79
C ASP A 138 -19.17 -10.76 16.71
N ALA A 139 -19.23 -11.60 15.69
CA ALA A 139 -20.12 -11.39 14.54
C ALA A 139 -21.61 -11.32 14.93
N GLY A 140 -22.00 -11.93 16.07
CA GLY A 140 -23.39 -11.92 16.56
C GLY A 140 -23.87 -10.54 17.07
N LYS A 141 -22.94 -9.60 17.25
CA LYS A 141 -23.27 -8.24 17.70
C LYS A 141 -23.67 -7.30 16.56
N TYR A 142 -23.48 -7.71 15.31
CA TYR A 142 -23.77 -6.88 14.13
C TYR A 142 -25.11 -7.31 13.52
N PRO A 143 -26.17 -6.50 13.66
CA PRO A 143 -27.47 -6.83 13.07
C PRO A 143 -27.41 -6.78 11.56
N GLU A 144 -28.29 -7.53 10.92
CA GLU A 144 -28.56 -7.42 9.50
C GLU A 144 -29.24 -6.09 9.23
N LEU A 145 -28.71 -5.34 8.28
CA LEU A 145 -29.27 -4.05 7.84
C LEU A 145 -30.29 -4.29 6.74
N GLU A 146 -31.41 -3.57 6.76
CA GLU A 146 -32.39 -3.60 5.67
C GLU A 146 -31.70 -3.18 4.37
N TYR A 147 -30.95 -2.07 4.42
CA TYR A 147 -30.09 -1.63 3.32
C TYR A 147 -28.97 -0.72 3.81
N LYS A 148 -27.88 -0.64 3.02
CA LYS A 148 -26.79 0.32 3.15
C LYS A 148 -26.39 0.81 1.77
N VAL A 149 -26.31 2.13 1.59
CA VAL A 149 -26.05 2.75 0.30
C VAL A 149 -24.64 3.32 0.25
N GLN A 150 -23.94 2.96 -0.82
CA GLN A 150 -22.75 3.67 -1.29
C GLN A 150 -23.17 4.58 -2.43
N TYR A 151 -22.91 5.88 -2.31
CA TYR A 151 -23.33 6.86 -3.29
C TYR A 151 -22.22 7.88 -3.55
N GLU A 152 -21.67 7.88 -4.76
CA GLU A 152 -20.65 8.82 -5.24
C GLU A 152 -19.43 8.95 -4.30
N GLU A 153 -19.05 7.86 -3.65
CA GLU A 153 -17.90 7.79 -2.75
C GLU A 153 -16.97 6.64 -3.16
N THR A 154 -15.69 6.73 -2.78
CA THR A 154 -14.76 5.63 -3.04
C THR A 154 -15.13 4.41 -2.19
N ASP A 155 -14.70 3.23 -2.65
CA ASP A 155 -14.87 2.01 -1.83
C ASP A 155 -14.16 2.15 -0.48
N TYR A 156 -13.06 2.90 -0.42
CA TYR A 156 -12.33 3.19 0.82
C TYR A 156 -13.14 4.09 1.77
N ASP A 157 -13.69 5.19 1.28
CA ASP A 157 -14.49 6.12 2.09
C ASP A 157 -15.75 5.45 2.62
N PHE A 158 -16.44 4.69 1.75
CA PHE A 158 -17.59 3.90 2.14
C PHE A 158 -17.26 2.88 3.23
N LEU A 159 -16.17 2.11 3.05
CA LEU A 159 -15.71 1.13 4.02
C LEU A 159 -15.36 1.80 5.35
N SER A 160 -14.59 2.90 5.31
CA SER A 160 -14.18 3.64 6.51
C SER A 160 -15.37 4.17 7.29
N ARG A 161 -16.33 4.81 6.61
CA ARG A 161 -17.56 5.31 7.21
C ARG A 161 -18.40 4.21 7.85
N MET A 162 -18.53 3.06 7.18
CA MET A 162 -19.26 1.92 7.76
C MET A 162 -18.59 1.37 9.02
N LEU A 163 -17.26 1.30 9.04
CA LEU A 163 -16.52 0.78 10.19
C LEU A 163 -16.51 1.75 11.37
N GLU A 164 -16.67 3.06 11.13
CA GLU A 164 -16.86 4.06 12.19
C GLU A 164 -18.23 3.99 12.85
N GLU A 165 -19.24 3.50 12.13
CA GLU A 165 -20.61 3.32 12.65
C GLU A 165 -20.79 2.01 13.42
N ALA A 166 -19.83 1.07 13.36
CA ALA A 166 -19.99 -0.33 13.77
C ALA A 166 -19.78 -0.59 15.29
#